data_cc412b83988544077b268ac0e4c3c3e9
#
_entry.id   cc412b83988544077b268ac0e4c3c3e9
#
_cell.length_a   1.000
_cell.length_b   1.000
_cell.length_c   1.000
_cell.angle_alpha   90.00
_cell.angle_beta   90.00
_cell.angle_gamma   90.00
#
_symmetry.space_group_name_H-M   'P 1'
#
loop_
_entity.id
_entity.type
_entity.pdbx_description
1 polymer ?
#
loop_
_entity_poly.entity_id
_entity_poly.type
_entity_poly.pdbx_seq_one_letter_code
_entity_poly.pdbx_strand_id
1 'polypeptide(L)'
;MNSQANGDNAAYWQPDQKYLVEVKDVLKRSNMELEQGILLKYKVLRQKQLDMQVSSNCYGDSKLNVLEAEMCENFYQKNDYKMKILGSFWQDHIPKHVSAYQGCMNATHDLESVAEKDKAFADCHKHWIRDWKENGSQELEARARMLFSKNLEE
;
A
#
# COMPACT_ATOMS: atom_id res chain seq x y z
N MET A 1 25.16 -16.67 32.31
CA MET A 1 24.74 -16.32 31.00
C MET A 1 25.39 -15.04 30.49
N ASN A 2 26.00 -15.12 29.42
CA ASN A 2 26.83 -14.03 28.93
C ASN A 2 26.22 -13.27 27.79
N SER A 3 25.31 -12.36 28.12
CA SER A 3 24.83 -11.38 27.14
C SER A 3 25.96 -10.54 26.57
N GLN A 4 27.05 -10.32 27.33
CA GLN A 4 28.21 -9.61 26.84
C GLN A 4 28.98 -10.38 25.76
N ALA A 5 29.16 -11.69 25.91
CA ALA A 5 29.78 -12.50 24.87
C ALA A 5 29.00 -12.50 23.57
N ASN A 6 27.69 -12.49 23.66
CA ASN A 6 26.82 -12.40 22.49
C ASN A 6 26.84 -11.00 21.88
N GLY A 7 26.97 -9.95 22.71
CA GLY A 7 27.03 -8.57 22.23
C GLY A 7 28.33 -8.25 21.49
N ASP A 8 29.42 -8.92 21.87
CA ASP A 8 30.73 -8.72 21.24
C ASP A 8 30.92 -9.55 19.96
N ASN A 9 30.05 -10.51 19.72
CA ASN A 9 30.15 -11.38 18.54
C ASN A 9 29.29 -10.86 17.39
N ALA A 10 29.91 -10.16 16.46
CA ALA A 10 29.25 -9.56 15.31
C ALA A 10 28.55 -10.59 14.41
N ALA A 11 28.96 -11.87 14.42
CA ALA A 11 28.31 -12.91 13.61
C ALA A 11 26.92 -13.27 14.11
N TYR A 12 26.61 -13.04 15.39
CA TYR A 12 25.31 -13.29 15.99
C TYR A 12 24.51 -12.00 16.23
N TRP A 13 24.95 -10.90 15.64
CA TRP A 13 24.29 -9.63 15.81
C TRP A 13 22.84 -9.66 15.27
N GLN A 14 21.95 -9.09 16.04
CA GLN A 14 20.57 -8.83 15.60
C GLN A 14 20.18 -7.40 15.97
N PRO A 15 19.34 -6.74 15.18
CA PRO A 15 18.86 -5.41 15.51
C PRO A 15 18.01 -5.43 16.78
N ASP A 16 17.98 -4.30 17.49
CA ASP A 16 17.12 -4.12 18.65
C ASP A 16 15.65 -4.34 18.22
N GLN A 17 14.91 -5.10 19.02
CA GLN A 17 13.51 -5.40 18.73
C GLN A 17 12.63 -4.17 18.64
N LYS A 18 13.00 -3.06 19.24
CA LYS A 18 12.26 -1.79 19.14
C LYS A 18 12.07 -1.34 17.68
N TYR A 19 13.06 -1.60 16.82
CA TYR A 19 12.96 -1.28 15.40
C TYR A 19 11.91 -2.13 14.69
N LEU A 20 11.86 -3.40 15.02
CA LEU A 20 10.86 -4.31 14.43
C LEU A 20 9.44 -3.94 14.86
N VAL A 21 9.27 -3.59 16.13
CA VAL A 21 7.98 -3.10 16.66
C VAL A 21 7.56 -1.82 15.95
N GLU A 22 8.48 -0.87 15.77
CA GLU A 22 8.19 0.39 15.07
C GLU A 22 7.78 0.16 13.62
N VAL A 23 8.47 -0.73 12.89
CA VAL A 23 8.12 -1.07 11.50
C VAL A 23 6.71 -1.65 11.43
N LYS A 24 6.39 -2.59 12.31
CA LYS A 24 5.04 -3.19 12.36
C LYS A 24 3.97 -2.15 12.65
N ASP A 25 4.22 -1.25 13.60
CA ASP A 25 3.30 -0.17 13.93
C ASP A 25 3.09 0.79 12.76
N VAL A 26 4.16 1.20 12.10
CA VAL A 26 4.11 2.11 10.96
C VAL A 26 3.33 1.48 9.81
N LEU A 27 3.60 0.22 9.48
CA LEU A 27 2.88 -0.50 8.43
C LEU A 27 1.40 -0.65 8.76
N LYS A 28 1.07 -0.98 10.00
CA LYS A 28 -0.31 -1.12 10.45
C LYS A 28 -1.07 0.20 10.36
N ARG A 29 -0.49 1.29 10.86
CA ARG A 29 -1.11 2.62 10.77
C ARG A 29 -1.27 3.07 9.33
N SER A 30 -0.26 2.87 8.51
CA SER A 30 -0.30 3.23 7.09
C SER A 30 -1.40 2.47 6.36
N ASN A 31 -1.55 1.18 6.62
CA ASN A 31 -2.64 0.39 6.04
C ASN A 31 -4.01 0.90 6.47
N MET A 32 -4.18 1.25 7.74
CA MET A 32 -5.44 1.81 8.25
C MET A 32 -5.75 3.16 7.60
N GLU A 33 -4.77 4.04 7.52
CA GLU A 33 -4.92 5.35 6.88
C GLU A 33 -5.25 5.22 5.40
N LEU A 34 -4.62 4.28 4.72
CA LEU A 34 -4.88 4.00 3.31
C LEU A 34 -6.29 3.46 3.09
N GLU A 35 -6.71 2.46 3.87
CA GLU A 35 -8.03 1.88 3.74
C GLU A 35 -9.12 2.91 4.03
N GLN A 36 -8.99 3.66 5.12
CA GLN A 36 -10.00 4.61 5.55
C GLN A 36 -9.94 5.94 4.82
N GLY A 37 -8.74 6.43 4.49
CA GLY A 37 -8.55 7.71 3.84
C GLY A 37 -8.62 7.63 2.32
N ILE A 38 -7.75 6.85 1.70
CA ILE A 38 -7.57 6.85 0.25
C ILE A 38 -8.49 5.86 -0.44
N LEU A 39 -8.44 4.59 -0.04
CA LEU A 39 -9.24 3.55 -0.70
C LEU A 39 -10.73 3.78 -0.55
N LEU A 40 -11.18 4.16 0.64
CA LEU A 40 -12.59 4.45 0.89
C LEU A 40 -13.05 5.66 0.06
N LYS A 41 -12.25 6.71 0.00
CA LYS A 41 -12.53 7.90 -0.81
C LYS A 41 -12.75 7.53 -2.29
N TYR A 42 -11.83 6.76 -2.86
CA TYR A 42 -11.94 6.36 -4.26
C TYR A 42 -13.02 5.30 -4.50
N LYS A 43 -13.28 4.45 -3.52
CA LYS A 43 -14.41 3.53 -3.57
C LYS A 43 -15.75 4.28 -3.68
N VAL A 44 -15.94 5.31 -2.85
CA VAL A 44 -17.14 6.15 -2.89
C VAL A 44 -17.24 6.88 -4.23
N LEU A 45 -16.13 7.46 -4.70
CA LEU A 45 -16.09 8.15 -5.98
C LEU A 45 -16.44 7.20 -7.14
N ARG A 46 -15.86 6.01 -7.14
CA ARG A 46 -16.12 5.00 -8.17
C ARG A 46 -17.57 4.54 -8.15
N GLN A 47 -18.15 4.35 -6.98
CA GLN A 47 -19.58 3.98 -6.86
C GLN A 47 -20.48 5.06 -7.47
N LYS A 48 -20.19 6.33 -7.22
CA LYS A 48 -20.93 7.44 -7.83
C LYS A 48 -20.82 7.42 -9.36
N GLN A 49 -19.64 7.18 -9.90
CA GLN A 49 -19.42 7.08 -11.34
C GLN A 49 -20.23 5.93 -11.94
N LEU A 50 -20.22 4.76 -11.29
CA LEU A 50 -21.00 3.60 -11.73
C LEU A 50 -22.51 3.89 -11.69
N ASP A 51 -22.98 4.50 -10.62
CA ASP A 51 -24.39 4.86 -10.47
C ASP A 51 -24.84 5.82 -11.59
N MET A 52 -24.01 6.78 -11.95
CA MET A 52 -24.26 7.70 -13.05
C MET A 52 -24.29 6.98 -14.39
N GLN A 53 -23.35 6.08 -14.65
CA GLN A 53 -23.29 5.30 -15.88
C GLN A 53 -24.49 4.38 -16.01
N VAL A 54 -24.85 3.68 -14.94
CA VAL A 54 -26.03 2.80 -14.89
C VAL A 54 -27.31 3.60 -15.10
N SER A 55 -27.46 4.73 -14.42
CA SER A 55 -28.62 5.60 -14.55
C SER A 55 -28.80 6.09 -15.99
N SER A 56 -27.69 6.51 -16.62
CA SER A 56 -27.76 7.06 -17.99
C SER A 56 -27.90 5.98 -19.06
N ASN A 57 -27.11 4.90 -18.95
CA ASN A 57 -26.96 3.93 -20.03
C ASN A 57 -27.91 2.73 -19.92
N CYS A 58 -28.38 2.43 -18.71
CA CYS A 58 -29.24 1.30 -18.47
C CYS A 58 -30.70 1.76 -18.26
N TYR A 59 -30.96 2.58 -17.25
CA TYR A 59 -32.29 3.02 -16.89
C TYR A 59 -32.74 4.25 -17.67
N GLY A 60 -31.81 5.07 -18.15
CA GLY A 60 -32.13 6.22 -19.01
C GLY A 60 -32.34 5.88 -20.47
N ASP A 61 -32.08 4.64 -20.88
CA ASP A 61 -32.33 4.21 -22.26
C ASP A 61 -33.75 3.68 -22.41
N SER A 62 -34.60 4.45 -23.12
CA SER A 62 -35.98 4.11 -23.35
C SER A 62 -36.20 2.85 -24.21
N LYS A 63 -35.17 2.36 -24.85
CA LYS A 63 -35.23 1.15 -25.68
C LYS A 63 -35.12 -0.14 -24.86
N LEU A 64 -34.67 -0.05 -23.63
CA LEU A 64 -34.48 -1.21 -22.75
C LEU A 64 -35.73 -1.41 -21.89
N ASN A 65 -36.18 -2.68 -21.78
CA ASN A 65 -37.18 -3.05 -20.78
C ASN A 65 -36.51 -3.20 -19.41
N VAL A 66 -37.30 -3.46 -18.36
CA VAL A 66 -36.79 -3.56 -16.98
C VAL A 66 -35.76 -4.67 -16.85
N LEU A 67 -35.98 -5.83 -17.45
CA LEU A 67 -35.06 -6.95 -17.39
C LEU A 67 -33.72 -6.62 -18.08
N GLU A 68 -33.80 -6.02 -19.25
CA GLU A 68 -32.60 -5.60 -19.99
C GLU A 68 -31.83 -4.52 -19.24
N ALA A 69 -32.50 -3.58 -18.59
CA ALA A 69 -31.87 -2.56 -17.75
C ALA A 69 -31.17 -3.18 -16.56
N GLU A 70 -31.77 -4.16 -15.89
CA GLU A 70 -31.14 -4.89 -14.79
C GLU A 70 -29.90 -5.68 -15.23
N MET A 71 -29.96 -6.31 -16.40
CA MET A 71 -28.82 -7.02 -16.99
C MET A 71 -27.68 -6.04 -17.32
N CYS A 72 -28.00 -4.89 -17.83
CA CYS A 72 -27.07 -3.81 -18.12
C CYS A 72 -26.35 -3.33 -16.84
N GLU A 73 -27.11 -3.10 -15.76
CA GLU A 73 -26.54 -2.75 -14.45
C GLU A 73 -25.58 -3.81 -13.93
N ASN A 74 -25.98 -5.08 -13.99
CA ASN A 74 -25.13 -6.19 -13.58
C ASN A 74 -23.84 -6.25 -14.39
N PHE A 75 -23.90 -5.97 -15.68
CA PHE A 75 -22.73 -5.92 -16.55
C PHE A 75 -21.75 -4.85 -16.06
N TYR A 76 -22.20 -3.64 -15.78
CA TYR A 76 -21.35 -2.56 -15.28
C TYR A 76 -20.70 -2.92 -13.95
N GLN A 77 -21.45 -3.48 -13.01
CA GLN A 77 -20.94 -3.85 -11.69
C GLN A 77 -19.90 -4.97 -11.77
N LYS A 78 -20.13 -6.00 -12.58
CA LYS A 78 -19.21 -7.13 -12.74
C LYS A 78 -17.91 -6.75 -13.43
N ASN A 79 -17.96 -5.77 -14.33
CA ASN A 79 -16.80 -5.35 -15.12
C ASN A 79 -16.04 -4.18 -14.48
N ASP A 80 -16.39 -3.79 -13.25
CA ASP A 80 -15.63 -2.78 -12.53
C ASP A 80 -14.36 -3.39 -11.95
N TYR A 81 -13.24 -3.09 -12.60
CA TYR A 81 -11.93 -3.60 -12.24
C TYR A 81 -10.97 -2.55 -11.67
N LYS A 82 -11.38 -1.28 -11.65
CA LYS A 82 -10.48 -0.18 -11.22
C LYS A 82 -10.06 -0.30 -9.78
N MET A 83 -10.99 -0.63 -8.88
CA MET A 83 -10.66 -0.85 -7.47
C MET A 83 -9.77 -2.08 -7.28
N LYS A 84 -9.95 -3.11 -8.10
CA LYS A 84 -9.10 -4.32 -8.08
C LYS A 84 -7.67 -4.00 -8.51
N ILE A 85 -7.51 -3.18 -9.56
CA ILE A 85 -6.20 -2.73 -10.02
C ILE A 85 -5.49 -1.93 -8.92
N LEU A 86 -6.20 -1.00 -8.28
CA LEU A 86 -5.64 -0.20 -7.19
C LEU A 86 -5.23 -1.07 -6.01
N GLY A 87 -6.08 -2.02 -5.61
CA GLY A 87 -5.78 -2.97 -4.53
C GLY A 87 -4.59 -3.84 -4.86
N SER A 88 -4.50 -4.37 -6.09
CA SER A 88 -3.36 -5.16 -6.54
C SER A 88 -2.06 -4.36 -6.55
N PHE A 89 -2.11 -3.13 -7.03
CA PHE A 89 -0.95 -2.22 -7.00
C PHE A 89 -0.45 -2.06 -5.57
N TRP A 90 -1.35 -1.83 -4.63
CA TRP A 90 -0.98 -1.65 -3.23
C TRP A 90 -0.40 -2.92 -2.61
N GLN A 91 -0.98 -4.08 -2.90
CA GLN A 91 -0.47 -5.37 -2.43
C GLN A 91 0.94 -5.66 -2.97
N ASP A 92 1.26 -5.23 -4.17
CA ASP A 92 2.60 -5.38 -4.74
C ASP A 92 3.57 -4.34 -4.17
N HIS A 93 3.09 -3.17 -3.82
CA HIS A 93 3.88 -2.06 -3.31
C HIS A 93 4.48 -2.35 -1.92
N ILE A 94 3.72 -2.98 -1.03
CA ILE A 94 4.19 -3.36 0.31
C ILE A 94 5.39 -4.29 0.26
N PRO A 95 5.38 -5.43 -0.47
CA PRO A 95 6.55 -6.30 -0.55
C PRO A 95 7.79 -5.61 -1.10
N LYS A 96 7.63 -4.68 -2.02
CA LYS A 96 8.74 -3.89 -2.56
C LYS A 96 9.44 -3.08 -1.47
N HIS A 97 8.69 -2.41 -0.62
CA HIS A 97 9.24 -1.63 0.50
C HIS A 97 9.83 -2.52 1.59
N VAL A 98 9.20 -3.66 1.89
CA VAL A 98 9.73 -4.65 2.84
C VAL A 98 11.05 -5.23 2.33
N SER A 99 11.15 -5.50 1.04
CA SER A 99 12.38 -5.98 0.40
C SER A 99 13.52 -4.97 0.55
N ALA A 100 13.24 -3.68 0.41
CA ALA A 100 14.21 -2.61 0.64
C ALA A 100 14.70 -2.59 2.09
N TYR A 101 13.82 -2.83 3.05
CA TYR A 101 14.17 -2.93 4.47
C TYR A 101 15.07 -4.13 4.74
N GLN A 102 14.79 -5.29 4.13
CA GLN A 102 15.65 -6.47 4.24
C GLN A 102 17.03 -6.23 3.61
N GLY A 103 17.10 -5.52 2.51
CA GLY A 103 18.36 -5.13 1.90
C GLY A 103 19.21 -4.29 2.84
N CYS A 104 18.59 -3.39 3.56
CA CYS A 104 19.19 -2.58 4.62
C CYS A 104 19.80 -3.46 5.73
N MET A 105 19.05 -4.44 6.22
CA MET A 105 19.48 -5.38 7.23
C MET A 105 20.66 -6.22 6.74
N ASN A 106 20.61 -6.73 5.52
CA ASN A 106 21.67 -7.55 4.94
C ASN A 106 22.98 -6.76 4.79
N ALA A 107 22.91 -5.53 4.31
CA ALA A 107 24.06 -4.64 4.22
C ALA A 107 24.69 -4.37 5.60
N THR A 108 23.87 -4.25 6.62
CA THR A 108 24.32 -4.05 7.99
C THR A 108 25.06 -5.27 8.52
N HIS A 109 24.62 -6.49 8.20
CA HIS A 109 25.30 -7.73 8.60
C HIS A 109 26.71 -7.87 8.04
N ASP A 110 27.02 -7.20 6.94
CA ASP A 110 28.34 -7.26 6.32
C ASP A 110 29.37 -6.39 7.02
N LEU A 111 28.99 -5.56 7.98
CA LEU A 111 29.90 -4.74 8.76
C LEU A 111 30.61 -5.56 9.85
N GLU A 112 31.78 -5.08 10.28
CA GLU A 112 32.64 -5.88 11.15
C GLU A 112 32.32 -5.78 12.64
N SER A 113 32.00 -4.58 13.14
CA SER A 113 31.78 -4.37 14.58
C SER A 113 30.30 -4.23 14.92
N VAL A 114 29.94 -4.60 16.16
CA VAL A 114 28.59 -4.43 16.69
C VAL A 114 28.18 -2.96 16.71
N ALA A 115 29.08 -2.07 17.11
CA ALA A 115 28.83 -0.63 17.15
C ALA A 115 28.52 -0.06 15.77
N GLU A 116 29.26 -0.47 14.74
CA GLU A 116 29.03 -0.08 13.36
C GLU A 116 27.68 -0.61 12.85
N LYS A 117 27.36 -1.87 13.18
CA LYS A 117 26.09 -2.49 12.81
C LYS A 117 24.91 -1.76 13.43
N ASP A 118 24.97 -1.45 14.72
CA ASP A 118 23.91 -0.74 15.43
C ASP A 118 23.65 0.63 14.82
N LYS A 119 24.71 1.38 14.55
CA LYS A 119 24.61 2.70 13.96
C LYS A 119 24.05 2.65 12.53
N ALA A 120 24.60 1.79 11.70
CA ALA A 120 24.20 1.65 10.31
C ALA A 120 22.73 1.22 10.21
N PHE A 121 22.31 0.27 11.03
CA PHE A 121 20.93 -0.19 11.04
C PHE A 121 19.97 0.89 11.53
N ALA A 122 20.34 1.62 12.58
CA ALA A 122 19.52 2.73 13.08
C ALA A 122 19.32 3.80 12.01
N ASP A 123 20.37 4.19 11.29
CA ASP A 123 20.30 5.17 10.22
C ASP A 123 19.44 4.68 9.04
N CYS A 124 19.62 3.44 8.64
CA CYS A 124 18.90 2.80 7.57
C CYS A 124 17.40 2.66 7.91
N HIS A 125 17.09 2.24 9.13
CA HIS A 125 15.72 2.12 9.64
C HIS A 125 15.01 3.48 9.63
N LYS A 126 15.66 4.51 10.12
CA LYS A 126 15.13 5.87 10.15
C LYS A 126 14.83 6.38 8.75
N HIS A 127 15.74 6.12 7.81
CA HIS A 127 15.58 6.51 6.42
C HIS A 127 14.40 5.77 5.77
N TRP A 128 14.28 4.47 6.03
CA TRP A 128 13.17 3.65 5.50
C TRP A 128 11.80 4.14 6.03
N ILE A 129 11.72 4.42 7.34
CA ILE A 129 10.48 4.94 7.95
C ILE A 129 10.07 6.27 7.30
N ARG A 130 11.04 7.16 7.09
CA ARG A 130 10.78 8.44 6.44
C ARG A 130 10.29 8.26 5.02
N ASP A 131 10.97 7.43 4.24
CA ASP A 131 10.60 7.15 2.86
C ASP A 131 9.19 6.54 2.76
N TRP A 132 8.88 5.60 3.63
CA TRP A 132 7.54 5.03 3.69
C TRP A 132 6.45 6.07 3.98
N LYS A 133 6.68 6.93 4.95
CA LYS A 133 5.72 7.98 5.33
C LYS A 133 5.55 9.03 4.24
N GLU A 134 6.63 9.41 3.58
CA GLU A 134 6.61 10.47 2.57
C GLU A 134 6.13 9.99 1.20
N ASN A 135 6.52 8.79 0.78
CA ASN A 135 6.30 8.30 -0.58
C ASN A 135 5.30 7.15 -0.68
N GLY A 136 5.18 6.31 0.34
CA GLY A 136 4.33 5.12 0.27
C GLY A 136 2.86 5.42 -0.02
N SER A 137 2.27 6.32 0.73
CA SER A 137 0.86 6.71 0.54
C SER A 137 0.67 7.62 -0.66
N GLN A 138 1.65 8.47 -0.96
CA GLN A 138 1.59 9.39 -2.11
C GLN A 138 1.58 8.64 -3.44
N GLU A 139 2.35 7.57 -3.57
CA GLU A 139 2.35 6.74 -4.78
C GLU A 139 0.99 6.08 -5.01
N LEU A 140 0.35 5.60 -3.95
CA LEU A 140 -0.99 5.02 -4.06
C LEU A 140 -2.01 6.07 -4.49
N GLU A 141 -1.98 7.25 -3.90
CA GLU A 141 -2.90 8.33 -4.26
C GLU A 141 -2.70 8.79 -5.70
N ALA A 142 -1.46 8.92 -6.15
CA ALA A 142 -1.16 9.26 -7.52
C ALA A 142 -1.71 8.21 -8.50
N ARG A 143 -1.57 6.92 -8.17
CA ARG A 143 -2.10 5.83 -8.97
C ARG A 143 -3.62 5.84 -9.02
N ALA A 144 -4.26 6.10 -7.88
CA ALA A 144 -5.71 6.23 -7.80
C ALA A 144 -6.23 7.38 -8.66
N ARG A 145 -5.57 8.53 -8.60
CA ARG A 145 -5.93 9.67 -9.46
C ARG A 145 -5.83 9.33 -10.95
N MET A 146 -4.79 8.63 -11.35
CA MET A 146 -4.64 8.20 -12.74
C MET A 146 -5.76 7.27 -13.19
N LEU A 147 -6.16 6.33 -12.32
CA LEU A 147 -7.20 5.36 -12.67
C LEU A 147 -8.58 5.99 -12.78
N PHE A 148 -8.89 6.96 -11.91
CA PHE A 148 -10.24 7.52 -11.81
C PHE A 148 -10.43 8.83 -12.60
N SER A 149 -9.37 9.61 -12.82
CA SER A 149 -9.47 10.87 -13.55
C SER A 149 -9.90 10.68 -15.01
N LYS A 150 -9.47 9.61 -15.66
CA LYS A 150 -9.82 9.33 -17.06
C LYS A 150 -11.31 9.10 -17.29
N ASN A 151 -12.06 8.77 -16.25
CA ASN A 151 -13.49 8.51 -16.36
C ASN A 151 -14.37 9.74 -16.13
N LEU A 152 -13.79 10.82 -15.61
CA LEU A 152 -14.52 12.08 -15.46
C LEU A 152 -14.64 12.82 -16.79
N GLU A 153 -13.82 12.45 -17.77
CA GLU A 153 -13.82 13.03 -19.11
C GLU A 153 -14.67 12.22 -20.12
N GLU A 154 -15.02 11.00 -19.77
CA GLU A 154 -15.93 10.15 -20.54
C GLU A 154 -17.38 10.33 -20.10
#